data_890b15941b726c5eb3a837e7cff48513
#
_entry.id   890b15941b726c5eb3a837e7cff48513
#
_cell.length_a   1.000
_cell.length_b   1.000
_cell.length_c   1.000
_cell.angle_alpha   90.00
_cell.angle_beta   90.00
_cell.angle_gamma   90.00
#
_symmetry.space_group_name_H-M   'P 1'
#
loop_
_entity.id
_entity.type
_entity.pdbx_description
1 polymer ?
#
loop_
_entity_poly.entity_id
_entity_poly.type
_entity_poly.pdbx_seq_one_letter_code
_entity_poly.pdbx_strand_id
1 'polypeptide(L)'
;LAEMGYLENKSSQLLQDTLSASGFEVKTEIADIPTAFVAEYNNGGPVIGILAEFDALPGLSQNNTPFRESIGGDAGHACGHHLFGVGSTQAAIALRYWLEETNTPGTIRLYGTPAEEGGSGKVYIARDGYFDDVDIVLHWHPDDNNRAHFSSSNGNKSAKFKFKGISSHAAGAPQNGRSALDGVEAMNMMVNMLREHMDEEARIHYVITKGGLAPNVVPEEAEVYYYVRHPNVEGVRDLFNRVVKAAEGAAKG
;
A
#
# COMPACT_ATOMS: atom_id res chain seq x y z
N LEU A 1 -4.24 3.27 -17.33
CA LEU A 1 -3.34 4.22 -16.67
C LEU A 1 -2.67 3.51 -15.51
N ALA A 2 -1.34 3.38 -15.51
CA ALA A 2 -0.59 2.79 -14.42
C ALA A 2 0.18 3.91 -13.70
N GLU A 3 -0.33 4.34 -12.56
CA GLU A 3 0.22 5.43 -11.75
C GLU A 3 0.41 4.92 -10.32
N MET A 4 1.56 5.19 -9.72
CA MET A 4 1.88 4.75 -8.36
C MET A 4 1.14 5.55 -7.31
N GLY A 5 1.00 4.95 -6.12
CA GLY A 5 0.28 5.54 -5.00
C GLY A 5 0.66 6.98 -4.68
N TYR A 6 -0.35 7.80 -4.43
CA TYR A 6 -0.31 9.27 -4.26
C TYR A 6 0.05 10.07 -5.53
N LEU A 7 0.26 9.41 -6.66
CA LEU A 7 0.58 10.05 -7.96
C LEU A 7 -0.46 9.71 -9.04
N GLU A 8 -1.59 9.12 -8.67
CA GLU A 8 -2.66 8.62 -9.55
C GLU A 8 -3.54 9.76 -10.11
N ASN A 9 -2.94 10.87 -10.53
CA ASN A 9 -3.68 12.06 -10.90
C ASN A 9 -4.64 11.86 -12.08
N LYS A 10 -4.20 11.15 -13.12
CA LYS A 10 -5.04 10.91 -14.32
C LYS A 10 -6.11 9.88 -14.06
N SER A 11 -5.79 8.83 -13.29
CA SER A 11 -6.73 7.77 -12.90
C SER A 11 -7.83 8.35 -12.03
N SER A 12 -7.47 9.10 -10.99
CA SER A 12 -8.39 9.80 -10.11
C SER A 12 -9.32 10.75 -10.89
N GLN A 13 -8.75 11.61 -11.73
CA GLN A 13 -9.52 12.56 -12.52
C GLN A 13 -10.52 11.86 -13.46
N LEU A 14 -10.09 10.78 -14.13
CA LEU A 14 -10.97 10.01 -15.02
C LEU A 14 -12.18 9.42 -14.28
N LEU A 15 -11.98 8.88 -13.08
CA LEU A 15 -13.07 8.32 -12.27
C LEU A 15 -14.00 9.43 -11.78
N GLN A 16 -13.46 10.57 -11.32
CA GLN A 16 -14.23 11.74 -10.89
C GLN A 16 -15.09 12.30 -12.03
N ASP A 17 -14.52 12.49 -13.21
CA ASP A 17 -15.25 13.00 -14.38
C ASP A 17 -16.38 12.06 -14.79
N THR A 18 -16.14 10.74 -14.76
CA THR A 18 -17.13 9.71 -15.08
C THR A 18 -18.30 9.74 -14.09
N LEU A 19 -18.03 9.86 -12.80
CA LEU A 19 -19.06 9.94 -11.75
C LEU A 19 -19.83 11.26 -11.82
N SER A 20 -19.15 12.38 -12.00
CA SER A 20 -19.77 13.69 -12.16
C SER A 20 -20.71 13.72 -13.37
N ALA A 21 -20.25 13.20 -14.53
CA ALA A 21 -21.07 13.07 -15.73
C ALA A 21 -22.28 12.14 -15.55
N SER A 22 -22.20 11.22 -14.56
CA SER A 22 -23.27 10.31 -14.17
C SER A 22 -24.13 10.85 -13.02
N GLY A 23 -24.04 12.14 -12.68
CA GLY A 23 -24.90 12.82 -11.71
C GLY A 23 -24.55 12.63 -10.24
N PHE A 24 -23.31 12.23 -9.95
CA PHE A 24 -22.77 12.26 -8.59
C PHE A 24 -22.19 13.63 -8.25
N GLU A 25 -22.36 14.06 -7.02
CA GLU A 25 -21.63 15.22 -6.46
C GLU A 25 -20.24 14.73 -6.01
N VAL A 26 -19.17 15.32 -6.56
CA VAL A 26 -17.80 14.89 -6.30
C VAL A 26 -17.07 15.89 -5.40
N LYS A 27 -16.58 15.43 -4.26
CA LYS A 27 -15.67 16.14 -3.36
C LYS A 27 -14.27 15.57 -3.52
N THR A 28 -13.33 16.43 -3.94
CA THR A 28 -11.93 16.08 -4.23
C THR A 28 -11.02 16.28 -3.04
N GLU A 29 -9.80 15.75 -3.12
CA GLU A 29 -8.70 15.98 -2.14
C GLU A 29 -9.11 15.70 -0.69
N ILE A 30 -9.92 14.64 -0.47
CA ILE A 30 -10.33 14.27 0.88
C ILE A 30 -9.15 13.74 1.70
N ALA A 31 -9.18 13.95 3.01
CA ALA A 31 -8.14 13.53 3.96
C ALA A 31 -6.74 14.08 3.62
N ASP A 32 -6.67 15.28 3.02
CA ASP A 32 -5.44 15.93 2.55
C ASP A 32 -4.64 15.09 1.52
N ILE A 33 -5.32 14.19 0.80
CA ILE A 33 -4.74 13.35 -0.24
C ILE A 33 -5.19 13.88 -1.61
N PRO A 34 -4.30 14.42 -2.46
CA PRO A 34 -4.67 15.06 -3.73
C PRO A 34 -5.43 14.16 -4.70
N THR A 35 -5.21 12.86 -4.65
CA THR A 35 -5.84 11.87 -5.54
C THR A 35 -7.04 11.16 -4.94
N ALA A 36 -7.34 11.40 -3.64
CA ALA A 36 -8.52 10.85 -2.98
C ALA A 36 -9.76 11.70 -3.23
N PHE A 37 -10.90 11.05 -3.36
CA PHE A 37 -12.19 11.74 -3.56
C PHE A 37 -13.35 10.91 -2.98
N VAL A 38 -14.48 11.58 -2.77
CA VAL A 38 -15.77 10.92 -2.52
C VAL A 38 -16.80 11.48 -3.51
N ALA A 39 -17.56 10.57 -4.11
CA ALA A 39 -18.66 10.90 -5.01
C ALA A 39 -19.96 10.40 -4.43
N GLU A 40 -20.93 11.30 -4.21
CA GLU A 40 -22.20 11.00 -3.57
C GLU A 40 -23.38 11.19 -4.52
N TYR A 41 -24.28 10.21 -4.54
CA TYR A 41 -25.64 10.35 -5.04
C TYR A 41 -26.58 10.14 -3.87
N ASN A 42 -27.26 11.20 -3.47
CA ASN A 42 -28.15 11.21 -2.29
C ASN A 42 -29.62 11.15 -2.75
N ASN A 43 -30.30 10.07 -2.38
CA ASN A 43 -31.74 9.90 -2.56
C ASN A 43 -32.41 9.42 -1.25
N GLY A 44 -31.88 9.89 -0.09
CA GLY A 44 -32.32 9.45 1.24
C GLY A 44 -31.97 8.00 1.54
N GLY A 45 -32.60 7.44 2.58
CA GLY A 45 -32.40 6.03 2.97
C GLY A 45 -31.01 5.73 3.55
N PRO A 46 -30.62 4.44 3.57
CA PRO A 46 -29.31 4.05 4.09
C PRO A 46 -28.16 4.55 3.18
N VAL A 47 -27.02 4.82 3.80
CA VAL A 47 -25.79 5.23 3.12
C VAL A 47 -24.92 4.00 2.82
N ILE A 48 -24.72 3.70 1.56
CA ILE A 48 -23.90 2.58 1.10
C ILE A 48 -22.60 3.12 0.52
N GLY A 49 -21.51 2.84 1.19
CA GLY A 49 -20.16 3.15 0.74
C GLY A 49 -19.61 2.06 -0.19
N ILE A 50 -19.00 2.45 -1.30
CA ILE A 50 -18.32 1.57 -2.24
C ILE A 50 -16.88 2.03 -2.35
N LEU A 51 -15.91 1.14 -2.10
CA LEU A 51 -14.49 1.47 -2.22
C LEU A 51 -14.00 1.27 -3.66
N ALA A 52 -13.04 2.09 -4.08
CA ALA A 52 -12.40 2.01 -5.40
C ALA A 52 -10.91 2.31 -5.26
N GLU A 53 -10.06 1.29 -5.46
CA GLU A 53 -8.62 1.42 -5.57
C GLU A 53 -8.22 1.59 -7.03
N PHE A 54 -7.12 2.30 -7.30
CA PHE A 54 -6.67 2.56 -8.67
C PHE A 54 -5.16 2.81 -8.80
N ASP A 55 -4.38 2.56 -7.74
CA ASP A 55 -2.93 2.66 -7.74
C ASP A 55 -2.26 1.44 -8.38
N ALA A 56 -1.06 1.63 -8.94
CA ALA A 56 -0.25 0.62 -9.59
C ALA A 56 1.01 0.29 -8.77
N LEU A 57 1.59 -0.86 -9.07
CA LEU A 57 2.84 -1.33 -8.48
C LEU A 57 4.05 -0.88 -9.30
N PRO A 58 5.21 -0.60 -8.67
CA PRO A 58 6.42 -0.20 -9.39
C PRO A 58 6.99 -1.34 -10.25
N GLY A 59 7.40 -1.02 -11.47
CA GLY A 59 8.17 -1.89 -12.35
C GLY A 59 7.44 -3.10 -12.95
N LEU A 60 6.13 -3.23 -12.77
CA LEU A 60 5.35 -4.41 -13.18
C LEU A 60 4.46 -4.13 -14.40
N SER A 61 5.01 -3.45 -15.41
CA SER A 61 4.29 -3.18 -16.66
C SER A 61 4.03 -4.47 -17.45
N GLN A 62 2.89 -4.52 -18.13
CA GLN A 62 2.46 -5.69 -18.91
C GLN A 62 1.78 -5.25 -20.21
N ASN A 63 2.12 -5.90 -21.32
CA ASN A 63 1.43 -5.75 -22.58
C ASN A 63 0.07 -6.50 -22.60
N ASN A 64 -0.78 -6.15 -23.56
CA ASN A 64 -2.07 -6.84 -23.75
C ASN A 64 -1.87 -8.20 -24.47
N THR A 65 -1.18 -9.12 -23.78
CA THR A 65 -0.89 -10.47 -24.24
C THR A 65 -1.15 -11.47 -23.11
N PRO A 66 -1.48 -12.74 -23.39
CA PRO A 66 -1.75 -13.75 -22.38
C PRO A 66 -0.47 -14.31 -21.70
N PHE A 67 0.68 -13.79 -22.02
CA PHE A 67 1.97 -14.18 -21.46
C PHE A 67 2.69 -12.95 -20.93
N ARG A 68 3.67 -13.18 -20.06
CA ARG A 68 4.45 -12.09 -19.46
C ARG A 68 5.27 -11.36 -20.51
N GLU A 69 4.94 -10.10 -20.75
CA GLU A 69 5.64 -9.22 -21.68
C GLU A 69 5.61 -7.79 -21.18
N SER A 70 6.74 -7.30 -20.66
CA SER A 70 6.87 -5.92 -20.21
C SER A 70 6.86 -4.96 -21.40
N ILE A 71 6.13 -3.83 -21.26
CA ILE A 71 6.16 -2.72 -22.23
C ILE A 71 7.13 -1.61 -21.82
N GLY A 72 7.95 -1.84 -20.78
CA GLY A 72 8.77 -0.80 -20.16
C GLY A 72 7.93 0.14 -19.27
N GLY A 73 8.58 1.14 -18.67
CA GLY A 73 7.95 2.09 -17.76
C GLY A 73 8.08 1.69 -16.29
N ASP A 74 7.69 2.64 -15.43
CA ASP A 74 8.00 2.59 -14.01
C ASP A 74 6.91 1.92 -13.16
N ALA A 75 5.73 1.64 -13.74
CA ALA A 75 4.59 1.07 -13.03
C ALA A 75 3.74 0.13 -13.88
N GLY A 76 3.00 -0.77 -13.22
CA GLY A 76 2.06 -1.69 -13.85
C GLY A 76 0.99 -2.20 -12.88
N HIS A 77 -0.19 -2.55 -13.41
CA HIS A 77 -1.31 -3.03 -12.62
C HIS A 77 -1.26 -4.55 -12.39
N ALA A 78 -0.26 -5.02 -11.66
CA ALA A 78 -0.15 -6.43 -11.33
C ALA A 78 -1.13 -6.89 -10.23
N CYS A 79 -1.65 -5.96 -9.41
CA CYS A 79 -2.67 -6.24 -8.40
C CYS A 79 -4.12 -6.09 -8.92
N GLY A 80 -4.30 -5.52 -10.12
CA GLY A 80 -5.61 -5.38 -10.74
C GLY A 80 -6.44 -4.18 -10.28
N HIS A 81 -5.86 -3.20 -9.59
CA HIS A 81 -6.59 -2.02 -9.08
C HIS A 81 -7.24 -1.18 -10.19
N HIS A 82 -6.74 -1.22 -11.43
CA HIS A 82 -7.43 -0.61 -12.58
C HIS A 82 -8.80 -1.24 -12.87
N LEU A 83 -8.96 -2.55 -12.63
CA LEU A 83 -10.26 -3.24 -12.72
C LEU A 83 -11.13 -2.86 -11.52
N PHE A 84 -10.53 -2.78 -10.32
CA PHE A 84 -11.22 -2.42 -9.10
C PHE A 84 -11.83 -1.02 -9.19
N GLY A 85 -11.05 -0.01 -9.55
CA GLY A 85 -11.54 1.37 -9.68
C GLY A 85 -12.67 1.51 -10.69
N VAL A 86 -12.51 0.94 -11.87
CA VAL A 86 -13.53 0.99 -12.95
C VAL A 86 -14.77 0.18 -12.59
N GLY A 87 -14.61 -1.04 -12.05
CA GLY A 87 -15.73 -1.91 -11.68
C GLY A 87 -16.59 -1.30 -10.58
N SER A 88 -15.96 -0.75 -9.53
CA SER A 88 -16.66 -0.04 -8.45
C SER A 88 -17.40 1.19 -8.96
N THR A 89 -16.78 1.97 -9.85
CA THR A 89 -17.40 3.14 -10.46
C THR A 89 -18.64 2.77 -11.27
N GLN A 90 -18.56 1.73 -12.10
CA GLN A 90 -19.70 1.27 -12.89
C GLN A 90 -20.80 0.66 -12.01
N ALA A 91 -20.43 -0.03 -10.93
CA ALA A 91 -21.42 -0.56 -9.97
C ALA A 91 -22.19 0.57 -9.26
N ALA A 92 -21.49 1.63 -8.83
CA ALA A 92 -22.13 2.80 -8.23
C ALA A 92 -23.11 3.49 -9.20
N ILE A 93 -22.71 3.66 -10.46
CA ILE A 93 -23.56 4.26 -11.51
C ILE A 93 -24.77 3.37 -11.79
N ALA A 94 -24.59 2.05 -11.92
CA ALA A 94 -25.69 1.11 -12.16
C ALA A 94 -26.67 1.10 -10.96
N LEU A 95 -26.15 1.13 -9.75
CA LEU A 95 -26.99 1.18 -8.55
C LEU A 95 -27.79 2.49 -8.46
N ARG A 96 -27.20 3.63 -8.82
CA ARG A 96 -27.91 4.90 -8.95
C ARG A 96 -29.11 4.80 -9.87
N TYR A 97 -28.92 4.29 -11.10
CA TYR A 97 -30.03 4.10 -12.04
C TYR A 97 -31.11 3.16 -11.51
N TRP A 98 -30.72 2.08 -10.83
CA TRP A 98 -31.64 1.15 -10.23
C TRP A 98 -32.49 1.82 -9.12
N LEU A 99 -31.87 2.65 -8.25
CA LEU A 99 -32.61 3.40 -7.22
C LEU A 99 -33.62 4.36 -7.83
N GLU A 100 -33.26 5.05 -8.93
CA GLU A 100 -34.15 5.96 -9.65
C GLU A 100 -35.31 5.19 -10.31
N GLU A 101 -35.03 4.12 -11.04
CA GLU A 101 -36.03 3.33 -11.76
C GLU A 101 -37.03 2.66 -10.83
N THR A 102 -36.55 2.18 -9.69
CA THR A 102 -37.41 1.49 -8.69
C THR A 102 -38.02 2.44 -7.66
N ASN A 103 -37.68 3.73 -7.69
CA ASN A 103 -38.04 4.73 -6.68
C ASN A 103 -37.70 4.26 -5.26
N THR A 104 -36.56 3.56 -5.11
CA THR A 104 -36.06 3.06 -3.82
C THR A 104 -35.18 4.12 -3.17
N PRO A 105 -35.43 4.51 -1.89
CA PRO A 105 -34.55 5.45 -1.20
C PRO A 105 -33.21 4.78 -0.87
N GLY A 106 -32.10 5.52 -1.09
CA GLY A 106 -30.75 5.07 -0.78
C GLY A 106 -29.73 6.13 -1.18
N THR A 107 -28.68 6.28 -0.40
CA THR A 107 -27.55 7.15 -0.70
C THR A 107 -26.36 6.28 -1.08
N ILE A 108 -25.77 6.55 -2.24
CA ILE A 108 -24.57 5.84 -2.71
C ILE A 108 -23.39 6.78 -2.58
N ARG A 109 -22.35 6.30 -1.93
CA ARG A 109 -21.13 7.06 -1.73
C ARG A 109 -19.93 6.24 -2.21
N LEU A 110 -19.36 6.59 -3.37
CA LEU A 110 -18.14 5.96 -3.87
C LEU A 110 -16.93 6.72 -3.34
N TYR A 111 -16.00 5.98 -2.75
CA TYR A 111 -14.73 6.50 -2.25
C TYR A 111 -13.60 6.10 -3.17
N GLY A 112 -12.97 7.07 -3.83
CA GLY A 112 -11.70 6.87 -4.51
C GLY A 112 -10.58 6.81 -3.48
N THR A 113 -10.03 5.61 -3.28
CA THR A 113 -9.09 5.29 -2.21
C THR A 113 -7.71 4.98 -2.78
N PRO A 114 -6.87 6.02 -3.05
CA PRO A 114 -5.55 5.86 -3.63
C PRO A 114 -4.56 5.21 -2.68
N ALA A 115 -3.40 4.83 -3.22
CA ALA A 115 -2.21 4.41 -2.50
C ALA A 115 -2.45 3.23 -1.53
N GLU A 116 -3.17 2.19 -1.95
CA GLU A 116 -3.29 0.96 -1.17
C GLU A 116 -1.93 0.28 -1.04
N GLU A 117 -1.15 0.22 -2.12
CA GLU A 117 0.17 -0.41 -2.22
C GLU A 117 1.24 0.34 -1.41
N GLY A 118 1.17 0.17 -0.10
CA GLY A 118 2.16 0.70 0.84
C GLY A 118 1.94 2.14 1.33
N GLY A 119 0.95 2.87 0.79
CA GLY A 119 0.61 4.23 1.21
C GLY A 119 -0.48 4.30 2.28
N SER A 120 -1.36 3.28 2.35
CA SER A 120 -2.45 3.19 3.33
C SER A 120 -3.46 4.35 3.25
N GLY A 121 -3.82 4.81 2.04
CA GLY A 121 -4.70 5.97 1.84
C GLY A 121 -6.04 5.88 2.59
N LYS A 122 -6.65 4.68 2.62
CA LYS A 122 -7.91 4.44 3.36
C LYS A 122 -7.82 4.72 4.85
N VAL A 123 -6.65 4.54 5.47
CA VAL A 123 -6.44 4.81 6.91
C VAL A 123 -6.62 6.28 7.22
N TYR A 124 -6.14 7.17 6.36
CA TYR A 124 -6.31 8.62 6.51
C TYR A 124 -7.78 9.03 6.29
N ILE A 125 -8.44 8.47 5.28
CA ILE A 125 -9.86 8.72 5.00
C ILE A 125 -10.73 8.28 6.20
N ALA A 126 -10.45 7.11 6.78
CA ALA A 126 -11.14 6.62 7.97
C ALA A 126 -10.85 7.48 9.22
N ARG A 127 -9.58 7.86 9.44
CA ARG A 127 -9.18 8.72 10.56
C ARG A 127 -9.92 10.06 10.54
N ASP A 128 -10.15 10.61 9.36
CA ASP A 128 -10.78 11.92 9.20
C ASP A 128 -12.31 11.83 9.14
N GLY A 129 -12.89 10.66 9.52
CA GLY A 129 -14.32 10.48 9.77
C GLY A 129 -15.20 10.30 8.52
N TYR A 130 -14.61 10.09 7.34
CA TYR A 130 -15.39 9.98 6.09
C TYR A 130 -16.31 8.75 6.03
N PHE A 131 -16.17 7.80 6.94
CA PHE A 131 -17.02 6.61 7.03
C PHE A 131 -17.96 6.61 8.23
N ASP A 132 -17.95 7.65 9.10
CA ASP A 132 -18.65 7.64 10.39
C ASP A 132 -20.18 7.58 10.26
N ASP A 133 -20.73 8.08 9.15
CA ASP A 133 -22.15 8.11 8.84
C ASP A 133 -22.57 7.09 7.77
N VAL A 134 -21.71 6.12 7.45
CA VAL A 134 -21.97 5.09 6.45
C VAL A 134 -22.51 3.83 7.11
N ASP A 135 -23.67 3.36 6.67
CA ASP A 135 -24.31 2.16 7.24
C ASP A 135 -23.62 0.86 6.82
N ILE A 136 -23.16 0.78 5.56
CA ILE A 136 -22.51 -0.39 4.99
C ILE A 136 -21.41 0.06 4.04
N VAL A 137 -20.21 -0.53 4.16
CA VAL A 137 -19.11 -0.34 3.21
C VAL A 137 -18.87 -1.64 2.42
N LEU A 138 -18.96 -1.55 1.11
CA LEU A 138 -18.70 -2.66 0.19
C LEU A 138 -17.31 -2.52 -0.43
N HIS A 139 -16.62 -3.64 -0.48
CA HIS A 139 -15.28 -3.77 -1.03
C HIS A 139 -15.20 -5.06 -1.85
N TRP A 140 -14.48 -5.03 -2.96
CA TRP A 140 -14.10 -6.23 -3.71
C TRP A 140 -12.64 -6.12 -4.14
N HIS A 141 -12.04 -7.21 -4.55
CA HIS A 141 -10.69 -7.19 -5.08
C HIS A 141 -10.59 -8.18 -6.24
N PRO A 142 -9.91 -7.83 -7.36
CA PRO A 142 -9.63 -8.77 -8.44
C PRO A 142 -8.90 -10.02 -7.94
N ASP A 143 -9.41 -11.22 -8.33
CA ASP A 143 -8.88 -12.51 -7.92
C ASP A 143 -9.10 -13.53 -9.06
N ASP A 144 -8.62 -14.76 -8.92
CA ASP A 144 -8.78 -15.85 -9.88
C ASP A 144 -10.11 -16.61 -9.76
N ASN A 145 -10.94 -16.25 -8.78
CA ASN A 145 -12.25 -16.85 -8.57
C ASN A 145 -13.27 -15.84 -8.02
N ASN A 146 -14.55 -16.14 -8.25
CA ASN A 146 -15.67 -15.36 -7.74
C ASN A 146 -16.17 -15.97 -6.44
N ARG A 147 -16.04 -15.25 -5.33
CA ARG A 147 -16.57 -15.65 -4.03
C ARG A 147 -16.92 -14.44 -3.17
N ALA A 148 -17.99 -14.56 -2.40
CA ALA A 148 -18.27 -13.66 -1.29
C ALA A 148 -17.71 -14.30 -0.03
N HIS A 149 -16.72 -13.66 0.59
CA HIS A 149 -16.20 -14.11 1.87
C HIS A 149 -15.81 -12.92 2.73
N PHE A 150 -15.75 -13.14 4.02
CA PHE A 150 -15.19 -12.20 4.96
C PHE A 150 -14.07 -12.91 5.71
N SER A 151 -12.94 -12.27 5.79
CA SER A 151 -11.77 -12.79 6.51
C SER A 151 -11.02 -11.63 7.17
N SER A 152 -10.24 -11.95 8.17
CA SER A 152 -9.25 -11.01 8.68
C SER A 152 -8.10 -10.85 7.68
N SER A 153 -7.47 -9.69 7.69
CA SER A 153 -6.22 -9.43 6.98
C SER A 153 -5.07 -9.27 7.96
N ASN A 154 -3.84 -9.43 7.47
CA ASN A 154 -2.67 -9.16 8.29
C ASN A 154 -2.49 -7.65 8.51
N GLY A 155 -2.35 -7.25 9.78
CA GLY A 155 -1.78 -5.96 10.10
C GLY A 155 -0.34 -5.87 9.57
N ASN A 156 0.09 -4.69 9.16
CA ASN A 156 1.45 -4.45 8.68
C ASN A 156 2.07 -3.26 9.40
N LYS A 157 3.32 -3.43 9.85
CA LYS A 157 4.14 -2.31 10.34
C LYS A 157 5.47 -2.32 9.62
N SER A 158 5.86 -1.18 9.07
CA SER A 158 7.06 -1.04 8.27
C SER A 158 8.01 0.02 8.81
N ALA A 159 9.30 -0.14 8.54
CA ALA A 159 10.31 0.88 8.83
C ALA A 159 11.54 0.70 7.94
N LYS A 160 12.18 1.82 7.65
CA LYS A 160 13.52 1.88 7.08
C LYS A 160 14.53 2.08 8.20
N PHE A 161 15.45 1.12 8.34
CA PHE A 161 16.55 1.20 9.29
C PHE A 161 17.78 1.70 8.57
N LYS A 162 18.28 2.84 9.00
CA LYS A 162 19.46 3.49 8.43
C LYS A 162 20.64 3.32 9.38
N PHE A 163 21.71 2.74 8.86
CA PHE A 163 22.99 2.61 9.56
C PHE A 163 23.97 3.65 9.05
N LYS A 164 24.74 4.21 9.96
CA LYS A 164 25.84 5.13 9.65
C LYS A 164 27.15 4.52 10.14
N GLY A 165 28.14 4.56 9.28
CA GLY A 165 29.48 4.05 9.52
C GLY A 165 30.54 5.12 9.30
N ILE A 166 31.75 4.67 9.01
CA ILE A 166 32.91 5.51 8.70
C ILE A 166 33.53 4.98 7.42
N SER A 167 33.62 5.80 6.38
CA SER A 167 34.24 5.42 5.13
C SER A 167 35.76 5.31 5.25
N SER A 168 36.34 4.33 4.54
CA SER A 168 37.78 4.20 4.40
C SER A 168 38.12 3.40 3.13
N HIS A 169 39.42 3.39 2.75
CA HIS A 169 39.89 2.55 1.67
C HIS A 169 39.93 1.07 2.10
N ALA A 170 39.07 0.24 1.52
CA ALA A 170 38.85 -1.14 2.00
C ALA A 170 40.11 -2.04 1.94
N ALA A 171 41.07 -1.77 1.04
CA ALA A 171 42.30 -2.51 0.96
C ALA A 171 43.50 -1.80 1.62
N GLY A 172 43.54 -0.45 1.57
CA GLY A 172 44.68 0.32 2.04
C GLY A 172 44.65 0.68 3.53
N ALA A 173 43.45 0.90 4.10
CA ALA A 173 43.30 1.30 5.49
C ALA A 173 41.94 0.85 6.07
N PRO A 174 41.58 -0.45 5.97
CA PRO A 174 40.25 -0.93 6.42
C PRO A 174 40.00 -0.68 7.93
N GLN A 175 41.08 -0.70 8.74
CA GLN A 175 41.01 -0.49 10.19
C GLN A 175 40.49 0.91 10.60
N ASN A 176 40.50 1.88 9.68
CA ASN A 176 40.00 3.23 9.90
C ASN A 176 38.50 3.35 9.58
N GLY A 177 37.92 2.31 8.94
CA GLY A 177 36.52 2.27 8.57
C GLY A 177 35.60 1.61 9.60
N ARG A 178 34.31 1.86 9.44
CA ARG A 178 33.22 1.10 10.07
C ARG A 178 32.13 0.94 9.03
N SER A 179 31.84 -0.29 8.65
CA SER A 179 30.88 -0.56 7.56
C SER A 179 29.44 -0.45 8.05
N ALA A 180 28.71 0.51 7.53
CA ALA A 180 27.26 0.57 7.75
C ALA A 180 26.51 -0.63 7.15
N LEU A 181 27.06 -1.23 6.07
CA LEU A 181 26.49 -2.43 5.47
C LEU A 181 26.62 -3.64 6.40
N ASP A 182 27.74 -3.81 7.11
CA ASP A 182 27.90 -4.89 8.07
C ASP A 182 26.85 -4.78 9.21
N GLY A 183 26.50 -3.58 9.61
CA GLY A 183 25.40 -3.34 10.55
C GLY A 183 24.04 -3.80 10.01
N VAL A 184 23.74 -3.56 8.73
CA VAL A 184 22.54 -4.08 8.07
C VAL A 184 22.58 -5.61 7.98
N GLU A 185 23.71 -6.21 7.60
CA GLU A 185 23.85 -7.66 7.50
C GLU A 185 23.73 -8.35 8.87
N ALA A 186 24.34 -7.79 9.91
CA ALA A 186 24.20 -8.27 11.29
C ALA A 186 22.75 -8.21 11.76
N MET A 187 22.03 -7.09 11.52
CA MET A 187 20.61 -6.98 11.81
C MET A 187 19.80 -8.06 11.07
N ASN A 188 20.03 -8.23 9.76
CA ASN A 188 19.32 -9.21 8.95
C ASN A 188 19.58 -10.65 9.44
N MET A 189 20.80 -10.96 9.86
CA MET A 189 21.13 -12.26 10.45
C MET A 189 20.36 -12.50 11.75
N MET A 190 20.32 -11.54 12.67
CA MET A 190 19.55 -11.64 13.93
C MET A 190 18.05 -11.80 13.65
N VAL A 191 17.49 -11.05 12.70
CA VAL A 191 16.08 -11.16 12.31
C VAL A 191 15.79 -12.51 11.66
N ASN A 192 16.69 -13.06 10.87
CA ASN A 192 16.52 -14.39 10.27
C ASN A 192 16.53 -15.49 11.33
N MET A 193 17.35 -15.39 12.37
CA MET A 193 17.32 -16.30 13.53
C MET A 193 16.00 -16.17 14.31
N LEU A 194 15.43 -14.98 14.40
CA LEU A 194 14.14 -14.72 15.05
C LEU A 194 12.98 -15.50 14.40
N ARG A 195 13.06 -15.80 13.09
CA ARG A 195 11.98 -16.50 12.35
C ARG A 195 11.63 -17.87 12.92
N GLU A 196 12.57 -18.55 13.55
CA GLU A 196 12.32 -19.84 14.22
C GLU A 196 11.44 -19.69 15.46
N HIS A 197 11.37 -18.50 16.04
CA HIS A 197 10.72 -18.20 17.31
C HIS A 197 9.59 -17.18 17.19
N MET A 198 8.87 -17.20 16.08
CA MET A 198 7.68 -16.39 15.83
C MET A 198 6.50 -17.26 15.43
N ASP A 199 5.28 -16.75 15.58
CA ASP A 199 4.06 -17.43 15.21
C ASP A 199 4.05 -17.80 13.72
N GLU A 200 3.42 -18.96 13.37
CA GLU A 200 3.32 -19.43 11.98
C GLU A 200 2.63 -18.43 11.04
N GLU A 201 1.68 -17.67 11.57
CA GLU A 201 0.94 -16.66 10.83
C GLU A 201 1.73 -15.35 10.60
N ALA A 202 2.81 -15.15 11.39
CA ALA A 202 3.66 -13.96 11.27
C ALA A 202 4.49 -13.98 9.99
N ARG A 203 4.78 -12.79 9.45
CA ARG A 203 5.69 -12.62 8.30
C ARG A 203 6.61 -11.44 8.52
N ILE A 204 7.87 -11.61 8.16
CA ILE A 204 8.86 -10.53 8.09
C ILE A 204 9.50 -10.56 6.71
N HIS A 205 9.49 -9.44 6.04
CA HIS A 205 10.12 -9.26 4.73
C HIS A 205 11.07 -8.07 4.79
N TYR A 206 12.14 -8.09 4.00
CA TYR A 206 13.01 -6.93 3.87
C TYR A 206 13.67 -6.86 2.50
N VAL A 207 14.12 -5.66 2.16
CA VAL A 207 15.02 -5.39 1.05
C VAL A 207 16.10 -4.43 1.52
N ILE A 208 17.34 -4.64 1.07
CA ILE A 208 18.41 -3.64 1.26
C ILE A 208 18.22 -2.59 0.17
N THR A 209 17.91 -1.37 0.57
CA THR A 209 17.66 -0.24 -0.35
C THR A 209 18.92 0.58 -0.62
N LYS A 210 19.93 0.50 0.27
CA LYS A 210 21.23 1.12 0.11
C LYS A 210 22.29 0.25 0.77
N GLY A 211 23.35 -0.13 0.06
CA GLY A 211 24.40 -1.03 0.55
C GLY A 211 25.82 -0.59 0.22
N GLY A 212 26.03 0.67 -0.19
CA GLY A 212 27.31 1.20 -0.64
C GLY A 212 27.36 1.42 -2.15
N LEU A 213 28.48 1.93 -2.67
CA LEU A 213 28.66 2.33 -4.07
C LEU A 213 29.74 1.53 -4.81
N ALA A 214 30.81 1.14 -4.12
CA ALA A 214 31.91 0.41 -4.72
C ALA A 214 32.61 -0.51 -3.69
N PRO A 215 33.08 -1.72 -4.07
CA PRO A 215 33.63 -2.69 -3.13
C PRO A 215 34.93 -2.25 -2.45
N ASN A 216 35.68 -1.34 -3.07
CA ASN A 216 36.92 -0.80 -2.53
C ASN A 216 36.76 0.39 -1.58
N VAL A 217 35.50 0.75 -1.25
CA VAL A 217 35.13 1.82 -0.31
C VAL A 217 34.25 1.23 0.77
N VAL A 218 34.69 1.32 2.04
CA VAL A 218 33.88 0.89 3.19
C VAL A 218 32.62 1.76 3.24
N PRO A 219 31.39 1.18 3.21
CA PRO A 219 30.15 1.94 3.17
C PRO A 219 29.91 2.75 4.46
N GLU A 220 29.78 4.06 4.33
CA GLU A 220 29.45 4.95 5.47
C GLU A 220 27.94 5.07 5.75
N GLU A 221 27.11 4.64 4.78
CA GLU A 221 25.65 4.57 4.92
C GLU A 221 25.11 3.31 4.29
N ALA A 222 24.16 2.68 5.00
CA ALA A 222 23.35 1.59 4.48
C ALA A 222 21.90 1.72 4.99
N GLU A 223 20.94 1.21 4.22
CA GLU A 223 19.52 1.22 4.57
C GLU A 223 18.90 -0.12 4.23
N VAL A 224 18.09 -0.64 5.15
CA VAL A 224 17.24 -1.80 4.93
C VAL A 224 15.79 -1.47 5.26
N TYR A 225 14.86 -1.86 4.40
CA TYR A 225 13.43 -1.61 4.54
C TYR A 225 12.72 -2.90 4.95
N TYR A 226 12.05 -2.90 6.09
CA TYR A 226 11.34 -4.02 6.69
C TYR A 226 9.83 -3.87 6.66
N TYR A 227 9.13 -4.98 6.39
CA TYR A 227 7.70 -5.18 6.69
C TYR A 227 7.58 -6.28 7.74
N VAL A 228 6.73 -6.03 8.74
CA VAL A 228 6.37 -6.99 9.79
C VAL A 228 4.86 -7.15 9.77
N ARG A 229 4.38 -8.38 9.58
CA ARG A 229 2.97 -8.71 9.44
C ARG A 229 2.53 -9.77 10.44
N HIS A 230 1.31 -9.59 10.97
CA HIS A 230 0.66 -10.55 11.86
C HIS A 230 -0.87 -10.30 11.83
N PRO A 231 -1.74 -11.34 11.93
CA PRO A 231 -3.20 -11.15 11.99
C PRO A 231 -3.65 -10.33 13.20
N ASN A 232 -2.90 -10.41 14.31
CA ASN A 232 -3.19 -9.69 15.54
C ASN A 232 -2.30 -8.47 15.70
N VAL A 233 -2.87 -7.32 16.06
CA VAL A 233 -2.17 -6.04 16.26
C VAL A 233 -1.09 -6.13 17.34
N GLU A 234 -1.34 -6.84 18.45
CA GLU A 234 -0.35 -7.03 19.50
C GLU A 234 0.83 -7.87 19.02
N GLY A 235 0.57 -8.91 18.20
CA GLY A 235 1.61 -9.69 17.53
C GLY A 235 2.47 -8.84 16.59
N VAL A 236 1.87 -7.92 15.82
CA VAL A 236 2.61 -6.96 14.99
C VAL A 236 3.53 -6.08 15.86
N ARG A 237 3.01 -5.58 16.98
CA ARG A 237 3.77 -4.70 17.89
C ARG A 237 4.95 -5.42 18.54
N ASP A 238 4.71 -6.60 19.09
CA ASP A 238 5.77 -7.40 19.74
C ASP A 238 6.87 -7.75 18.74
N LEU A 239 6.48 -8.32 17.60
CA LEU A 239 7.43 -8.74 16.59
C LEU A 239 8.23 -7.56 16.02
N PHE A 240 7.59 -6.41 15.77
CA PHE A 240 8.27 -5.20 15.33
C PHE A 240 9.28 -4.69 16.37
N ASN A 241 8.93 -4.72 17.66
CA ASN A 241 9.84 -4.33 18.74
C ASN A 241 11.07 -5.26 18.82
N ARG A 242 10.91 -6.56 18.51
CA ARG A 242 12.03 -7.50 18.43
C ARG A 242 12.95 -7.18 17.24
N VAL A 243 12.38 -6.77 16.09
CA VAL A 243 13.15 -6.29 14.94
C VAL A 243 13.92 -5.01 15.27
N VAL A 244 13.32 -4.07 16.00
CA VAL A 244 14.00 -2.84 16.47
C VAL A 244 15.17 -3.20 17.39
N LYS A 245 14.99 -4.14 18.32
CA LYS A 245 16.08 -4.60 19.21
C LYS A 245 17.24 -5.25 18.43
N ALA A 246 16.94 -5.95 17.34
CA ALA A 246 17.97 -6.49 16.46
C ALA A 246 18.78 -5.37 15.80
N ALA A 247 18.11 -4.31 15.33
CA ALA A 247 18.79 -3.13 14.78
C ALA A 247 19.67 -2.42 15.81
N GLU A 248 19.15 -2.23 17.03
CA GLU A 248 19.92 -1.64 18.15
C GLU A 248 21.13 -2.50 18.54
N GLY A 249 20.97 -3.83 18.54
CA GLY A 249 22.06 -4.78 18.80
C GLY A 249 23.14 -4.70 17.74
N ALA A 250 22.75 -4.70 16.47
CA ALA A 250 23.68 -4.58 15.33
C ALA A 250 24.44 -3.25 15.31
N ALA A 251 23.82 -2.16 15.76
CA ALA A 251 24.45 -0.84 15.81
C ALA A 251 25.48 -0.69 16.96
N LYS A 252 25.54 -1.63 17.92
CA LYS A 252 26.48 -1.61 19.05
C LYS A 252 27.76 -2.41 18.79
N GLY A 253 27.76 -3.28 17.80
CA GLY A 253 28.92 -4.06 17.35
C GLY A 253 29.68 -3.35 16.25
#